data_3a9f4992138600cba2a73a4256b593b6
#
_entry.id   3a9f4992138600cba2a73a4256b593b6
#
_cell.length_a   1.000
_cell.length_b   1.000
_cell.length_c   1.000
_cell.angle_alpha   90.00
_cell.angle_beta   90.00
_cell.angle_gamma   90.00
#
_symmetry.space_group_name_H-M   'P 1'
#
loop_
_entity.id
_entity.type
_entity.pdbx_description
1 polymer ?
#
loop_
_entity_poly.entity_id
_entity_poly.type
_entity_poly.pdbx_seq_one_letter_code
_entity_poly.pdbx_strand_id
1 'polypeptide(L)'
;MPQNLHAGVEAGALPPLAAGLASHAGEGYLGFHTPGHHQGRAAWAPWRDLLGEAAFFLDLTELPGLDNLQDPQGIIREAASEASAFFGAAETHFLVNGASAGILAVLLALCQEGDRVLVPRNCHQSVVHGLVLSGATPVYLPVHFHPGLGLPGLLRTEDLRACLGAPVASHGDQAAPSLTEHPAISPLPSMESPP
;
A
#
# COMPACT_ATOMS: atom_id res chain seq x y z
N MET A 1 6.40 27.08 24.27
CA MET A 1 5.43 27.20 23.16
C MET A 1 6.25 27.14 21.88
N PRO A 2 6.11 26.14 21.01
CA PRO A 2 6.76 26.16 19.72
C PRO A 2 6.13 27.30 18.91
N GLN A 3 6.93 28.30 18.64
CA GLN A 3 6.56 29.45 17.83
C GLN A 3 6.59 28.99 16.36
N ASN A 4 5.39 29.06 15.70
CA ASN A 4 5.20 28.96 14.25
C ASN A 4 5.38 27.59 13.57
N LEU A 5 4.50 26.63 13.87
CA LEU A 5 4.19 25.54 12.93
C LEU A 5 3.62 26.05 11.59
N HIS A 6 3.20 27.33 11.53
CA HIS A 6 2.57 27.96 10.36
C HIS A 6 3.49 28.92 9.60
N ALA A 7 4.76 29.06 9.95
CA ALA A 7 5.67 30.00 9.26
C ALA A 7 5.97 29.47 7.85
N GLY A 8 5.12 29.84 6.88
CA GLY A 8 5.38 29.65 5.45
C GLY A 8 4.29 28.92 4.66
N VAL A 9 3.22 28.44 5.29
CA VAL A 9 2.09 27.84 4.58
C VAL A 9 0.85 28.69 4.78
N GLU A 10 0.31 29.26 3.71
CA GLU A 10 -0.99 29.94 3.77
C GLU A 10 -2.07 28.94 4.24
N ALA A 11 -2.90 29.32 5.20
CA ALA A 11 -3.90 28.45 5.83
C ALA A 11 -4.93 27.83 4.86
N GLY A 12 -4.99 28.31 3.62
CA GLY A 12 -5.83 27.75 2.54
C GLY A 12 -5.12 26.77 1.60
N ALA A 13 -3.81 26.46 1.86
CA ALA A 13 -2.99 25.64 0.96
C ALA A 13 -2.78 24.19 1.43
N LEU A 14 -3.20 23.84 2.67
CA LEU A 14 -3.07 22.47 3.18
C LEU A 14 -4.28 21.62 2.84
N PRO A 15 -4.08 20.35 2.45
CA PRO A 15 -5.17 19.38 2.33
C PRO A 15 -5.93 19.21 3.66
N PRO A 16 -7.22 18.81 3.64
CA PRO A 16 -8.10 18.80 4.82
C PRO A 16 -7.50 18.10 6.04
N LEU A 17 -6.95 16.90 5.87
CA LEU A 17 -6.35 16.15 6.97
C LEU A 17 -5.11 16.86 7.55
N ALA A 18 -4.24 17.39 6.70
CA ALA A 18 -3.06 18.13 7.15
C ALA A 18 -3.43 19.43 7.87
N ALA A 19 -4.45 20.13 7.37
CA ALA A 19 -4.98 21.33 8.00
C ALA A 19 -5.58 21.04 9.37
N GLY A 20 -6.38 19.96 9.51
CA GLY A 20 -6.95 19.52 10.76
C GLY A 20 -5.90 19.14 11.81
N LEU A 21 -4.87 18.38 11.41
CA LEU A 21 -3.75 18.03 12.30
C LEU A 21 -2.99 19.27 12.77
N ALA A 22 -2.69 20.20 11.86
CA ALA A 22 -2.00 21.44 12.22
C ALA A 22 -2.83 22.34 13.14
N SER A 23 -4.15 22.43 12.92
CA SER A 23 -5.08 23.17 13.79
C SER A 23 -5.09 22.57 15.19
N HIS A 24 -5.30 21.27 15.32
CA HIS A 24 -5.34 20.58 16.61
C HIS A 24 -4.01 20.71 17.37
N ALA A 25 -2.88 20.57 16.69
CA ALA A 25 -1.56 20.75 17.28
C ALA A 25 -1.36 22.18 17.83
N GLY A 26 -2.00 23.19 17.22
CA GLY A 26 -1.96 24.59 17.64
C GLY A 26 -2.78 24.93 18.89
N GLU A 27 -3.76 24.08 19.25
CA GLU A 27 -4.68 24.33 20.37
C GLU A 27 -4.05 24.16 21.77
N GLY A 28 -2.85 23.57 21.83
CA GLY A 28 -2.07 23.48 23.07
C GLY A 28 -2.62 22.52 24.12
N TYR A 29 -3.41 21.55 23.72
CA TYR A 29 -3.92 20.49 24.60
C TYR A 29 -2.81 19.68 25.26
N LEU A 30 -3.07 19.20 26.46
CA LEU A 30 -2.23 18.20 27.12
C LEU A 30 -2.65 16.82 26.62
N GLY A 31 -1.81 16.16 25.84
CA GLY A 31 -2.07 14.84 25.30
C GLY A 31 -1.97 13.75 26.36
N PHE A 32 -3.10 13.19 26.78
CA PHE A 32 -3.21 11.97 27.60
C PHE A 32 -3.66 10.75 26.77
N HIS A 33 -3.63 10.89 25.47
CA HIS A 33 -3.98 9.88 24.47
C HIS A 33 -2.73 9.17 23.93
N THR A 34 -2.91 8.13 23.14
CA THR A 34 -1.86 7.53 22.31
C THR A 34 -1.54 8.45 21.12
N PRO A 35 -0.29 8.45 20.63
CA PRO A 35 0.88 7.71 21.14
C PRO A 35 1.45 8.33 22.44
N GLY A 36 2.09 7.50 23.26
CA GLY A 36 2.52 7.84 24.61
C GLY A 36 3.70 8.82 24.73
N HIS A 37 4.17 9.41 23.61
CA HIS A 37 5.21 10.46 23.66
C HIS A 37 4.64 11.83 24.08
N HIS A 38 3.31 11.97 24.25
CA HIS A 38 2.66 13.20 24.73
C HIS A 38 3.11 14.45 23.95
N GLN A 39 2.96 14.44 22.63
CA GLN A 39 3.40 15.52 21.74
C GLN A 39 4.92 15.82 21.88
N GLY A 40 5.71 14.79 22.09
CA GLY A 40 7.16 14.88 22.20
C GLY A 40 7.72 15.13 23.60
N ARG A 41 6.87 15.45 24.60
CA ARG A 41 7.34 15.73 25.97
C ARG A 41 8.00 14.52 26.64
N ALA A 42 7.51 13.31 26.37
CA ALA A 42 8.05 12.05 26.85
C ALA A 42 8.97 11.36 25.82
N ALA A 43 9.19 11.96 24.65
CA ALA A 43 10.08 11.41 23.65
C ALA A 43 11.55 11.58 24.07
N TRP A 44 12.36 10.59 23.77
CA TRP A 44 13.80 10.63 23.98
C TRP A 44 14.45 11.79 23.20
N ALA A 45 15.26 12.60 23.87
CA ALA A 45 15.80 13.84 23.31
C ALA A 45 16.48 13.67 21.94
N PRO A 46 17.35 12.67 21.70
CA PRO A 46 17.95 12.48 20.39
C PRO A 46 16.94 12.21 19.26
N TRP A 47 15.78 11.60 19.56
CA TRP A 47 14.71 11.46 18.58
C TRP A 47 14.03 12.77 18.23
N ARG A 48 13.81 13.63 19.23
CA ARG A 48 13.27 14.98 18.99
C ARG A 48 14.23 15.81 18.15
N ASP A 49 15.52 15.71 18.42
CA ASP A 49 16.55 16.43 17.68
C ASP A 49 16.62 15.93 16.22
N LEU A 50 16.46 14.63 16.01
CA LEU A 50 16.51 14.03 14.67
C LEU A 50 15.25 14.31 13.83
N LEU A 51 14.05 14.19 14.41
CA LEU A 51 12.77 14.27 13.70
C LEU A 51 12.18 15.70 13.73
N GLY A 52 12.63 16.54 14.65
CA GLY A 52 12.05 17.85 14.92
C GLY A 52 10.77 17.74 15.78
N GLU A 53 10.48 18.80 16.52
CA GLU A 53 9.32 18.84 17.42
C GLU A 53 7.98 18.73 16.66
N ALA A 54 7.91 19.28 15.46
CA ALA A 54 6.68 19.26 14.65
C ALA A 54 6.16 17.85 14.36
N ALA A 55 7.05 16.88 14.14
CA ALA A 55 6.67 15.50 13.90
C ALA A 55 5.85 14.90 15.04
N PHE A 56 6.24 15.18 16.28
CA PHE A 56 5.52 14.70 17.47
C PHE A 56 4.22 15.43 17.75
N PHE A 57 4.11 16.69 17.35
CA PHE A 57 2.86 17.45 17.48
C PHE A 57 1.80 16.99 16.49
N LEU A 58 2.20 16.49 15.34
CA LEU A 58 1.31 16.00 14.27
C LEU A 58 1.00 14.50 14.38
N ASP A 59 1.71 13.77 15.23
CA ASP A 59 1.47 12.35 15.48
C ASP A 59 0.35 12.19 16.53
N LEU A 60 -0.88 12.15 16.03
CA LEU A 60 -2.12 12.16 16.79
C LEU A 60 -2.96 10.93 16.44
N THR A 61 -3.86 10.58 17.34
CA THR A 61 -4.84 9.52 17.13
C THR A 61 -6.22 10.10 16.80
N GLU A 62 -7.25 9.28 16.82
CA GLU A 62 -8.66 9.65 16.62
C GLU A 62 -9.15 10.47 17.81
N LEU A 63 -9.02 11.78 17.72
CA LEU A 63 -9.42 12.74 18.73
C LEU A 63 -10.63 13.55 18.25
N PRO A 64 -11.38 14.21 19.14
CA PRO A 64 -12.43 15.12 18.72
C PRO A 64 -11.91 16.15 17.71
N GLY A 65 -12.56 16.20 16.53
CA GLY A 65 -12.16 17.03 15.41
C GLY A 65 -11.13 16.41 14.44
N LEU A 66 -10.55 15.25 14.75
CA LEU A 66 -9.59 14.57 13.86
C LEU A 66 -10.19 13.37 13.11
N ASP A 67 -11.47 13.07 13.34
CA ASP A 67 -12.20 12.02 12.64
C ASP A 67 -11.76 10.59 13.02
N ASN A 68 -12.38 9.58 12.39
CA ASN A 68 -12.10 8.16 12.60
C ASN A 68 -11.91 7.47 11.24
N LEU A 69 -10.77 6.82 11.05
CA LEU A 69 -10.45 6.17 9.78
C LEU A 69 -11.39 5.01 9.44
N GLN A 70 -11.96 4.33 10.45
CA GLN A 70 -12.86 3.18 10.24
C GLN A 70 -14.29 3.63 9.86
N ASP A 71 -14.68 4.84 10.25
CA ASP A 71 -15.97 5.45 9.93
C ASP A 71 -15.81 6.96 9.72
N PRO A 72 -15.19 7.37 8.61
CA PRO A 72 -14.85 8.77 8.38
C PRO A 72 -16.10 9.62 8.12
N GLN A 73 -16.27 10.67 8.91
CA GLN A 73 -17.39 11.62 8.80
C GLN A 73 -16.94 13.07 8.64
N GLY A 74 -15.65 13.36 8.89
CA GLY A 74 -15.07 14.70 8.91
C GLY A 74 -13.86 14.83 7.96
N ILE A 75 -12.73 15.29 8.50
CA ILE A 75 -11.54 15.65 7.72
C ILE A 75 -10.93 14.49 6.93
N ILE A 76 -11.04 13.25 7.42
CA ILE A 76 -10.57 12.07 6.68
C ILE A 76 -11.48 11.83 5.48
N ARG A 77 -12.80 11.97 5.64
CA ARG A 77 -13.76 11.86 4.55
C ARG A 77 -13.55 12.95 3.50
N GLU A 78 -13.31 14.18 3.92
CA GLU A 78 -13.01 15.29 3.01
C GLU A 78 -11.74 15.01 2.20
N ALA A 79 -10.65 14.60 2.88
CA ALA A 79 -9.40 14.24 2.23
C ALA A 79 -9.55 13.06 1.25
N ALA A 80 -10.34 12.04 1.61
CA ALA A 80 -10.64 10.91 0.74
C ALA A 80 -11.46 11.35 -0.50
N SER A 81 -12.39 12.30 -0.33
CA SER A 81 -13.18 12.88 -1.43
C SER A 81 -12.29 13.67 -2.39
N GLU A 82 -11.38 14.50 -1.90
CA GLU A 82 -10.40 15.21 -2.75
C GLU A 82 -9.49 14.23 -3.50
N ALA A 83 -9.01 13.19 -2.84
CA ALA A 83 -8.22 12.14 -3.49
C ALA A 83 -9.03 11.42 -4.58
N SER A 84 -10.29 11.12 -4.32
CA SER A 84 -11.19 10.52 -5.32
C SER A 84 -11.35 11.41 -6.54
N ALA A 85 -11.56 12.70 -6.34
CA ALA A 85 -11.66 13.68 -7.43
C ALA A 85 -10.36 13.77 -8.23
N PHE A 86 -9.20 13.78 -7.54
CA PHE A 86 -7.89 13.87 -8.18
C PHE A 86 -7.58 12.63 -9.05
N PHE A 87 -7.89 11.43 -8.56
CA PHE A 87 -7.63 10.18 -9.28
C PHE A 87 -8.77 9.77 -10.24
N GLY A 88 -9.90 10.49 -10.26
CA GLY A 88 -11.07 10.12 -11.04
C GLY A 88 -11.74 8.84 -10.58
N ALA A 89 -11.62 8.50 -9.28
CA ALA A 89 -12.22 7.34 -8.66
C ALA A 89 -13.61 7.66 -8.08
N ALA A 90 -14.47 6.64 -7.95
CA ALA A 90 -15.75 6.81 -7.25
C ALA A 90 -15.54 7.04 -5.76
N GLU A 91 -14.62 6.29 -5.17
CA GLU A 91 -14.23 6.40 -3.75
C GLU A 91 -12.73 6.12 -3.59
N THR A 92 -12.15 6.68 -2.55
CA THR A 92 -10.76 6.45 -2.15
C THR A 92 -10.71 6.10 -0.66
N HIS A 93 -9.95 5.06 -0.32
CA HIS A 93 -9.76 4.60 1.05
C HIS A 93 -8.28 4.69 1.42
N PHE A 94 -7.97 5.35 2.53
CA PHE A 94 -6.61 5.40 3.05
C PHE A 94 -6.26 4.10 3.77
N LEU A 95 -5.07 3.56 3.49
CA LEU A 95 -4.59 2.31 4.06
C LEU A 95 -3.48 2.58 5.09
N VAL A 96 -3.60 1.99 6.27
CA VAL A 96 -2.61 2.17 7.36
C VAL A 96 -1.58 1.04 7.45
N ASN A 97 -1.85 -0.12 6.84
CA ASN A 97 -0.93 -1.27 6.85
C ASN A 97 -0.27 -1.51 5.49
N GLY A 98 -0.07 -0.43 4.73
CA GLY A 98 0.58 -0.46 3.42
C GLY A 98 -0.24 -1.11 2.31
N ALA A 99 0.29 -1.10 1.09
CA ALA A 99 -0.38 -1.63 -0.10
C ALA A 99 -0.73 -3.12 0.01
N SER A 100 0.02 -3.90 0.78
CA SER A 100 -0.27 -5.33 1.00
C SER A 100 -1.62 -5.55 1.69
N ALA A 101 -1.97 -4.71 2.66
CA ALA A 101 -3.29 -4.77 3.31
C ALA A 101 -4.42 -4.44 2.31
N GLY A 102 -4.21 -3.47 1.44
CA GLY A 102 -5.17 -3.14 0.39
C GLY A 102 -5.38 -4.28 -0.60
N ILE A 103 -4.31 -4.94 -1.04
CA ILE A 103 -4.40 -6.10 -1.93
C ILE A 103 -5.20 -7.24 -1.25
N LEU A 104 -4.91 -7.51 0.02
CA LEU A 104 -5.66 -8.50 0.80
C LEU A 104 -7.13 -8.13 0.91
N ALA A 105 -7.42 -6.88 1.26
CA ALA A 105 -8.79 -6.37 1.41
C ALA A 105 -9.58 -6.51 0.10
N VAL A 106 -9.00 -6.16 -1.05
CA VAL A 106 -9.63 -6.28 -2.36
C VAL A 106 -9.94 -7.75 -2.68
N LEU A 107 -8.98 -8.66 -2.49
CA LEU A 107 -9.20 -10.08 -2.79
C LEU A 107 -10.23 -10.70 -1.86
N LEU A 108 -10.24 -10.36 -0.57
CA LEU A 108 -11.24 -10.84 0.38
C LEU A 108 -12.64 -10.27 0.15
N ALA A 109 -12.72 -9.02 -0.35
CA ALA A 109 -14.01 -8.39 -0.62
C ALA A 109 -14.65 -8.85 -1.93
N LEU A 110 -13.84 -9.17 -2.95
CA LEU A 110 -14.31 -9.45 -4.31
C LEU A 110 -14.27 -10.94 -4.69
N CYS A 111 -13.54 -11.76 -3.95
CA CYS A 111 -13.35 -13.17 -4.28
C CYS A 111 -13.84 -14.08 -3.16
N GLN A 112 -14.36 -15.25 -3.56
CA GLN A 112 -14.78 -16.32 -2.68
C GLN A 112 -14.23 -17.67 -3.19
N GLU A 113 -14.41 -18.71 -2.42
CA GLU A 113 -14.02 -20.06 -2.81
C GLU A 113 -14.68 -20.45 -4.16
N GLY A 114 -13.85 -20.95 -5.08
CA GLY A 114 -14.25 -21.30 -6.43
C GLY A 114 -14.13 -20.20 -7.48
N ASP A 115 -13.95 -18.95 -7.09
CA ASP A 115 -13.68 -17.87 -8.04
C ASP A 115 -12.30 -18.03 -8.68
N ARG A 116 -12.19 -17.58 -9.93
CA ARG A 116 -10.93 -17.62 -10.68
C ARG A 116 -10.36 -16.22 -10.83
N VAL A 117 -9.11 -16.05 -10.41
CA VAL A 117 -8.41 -14.77 -10.48
C VAL A 117 -7.22 -14.88 -11.43
N LEU A 118 -7.20 -14.04 -12.46
CA LEU A 118 -6.07 -13.93 -13.36
C LEU A 118 -4.93 -13.19 -12.67
N VAL A 119 -3.78 -13.82 -12.52
CA VAL A 119 -2.63 -13.24 -11.85
C VAL A 119 -1.35 -13.48 -12.64
N PRO A 120 -0.47 -12.49 -12.80
CA PRO A 120 0.84 -12.73 -13.37
C PRO A 120 1.67 -13.58 -12.42
N ARG A 121 2.48 -14.49 -12.96
CA ARG A 121 3.25 -15.42 -12.14
C ARG A 121 4.31 -14.74 -11.26
N ASN A 122 4.69 -13.52 -11.59
CA ASN A 122 5.59 -12.66 -10.82
C ASN A 122 4.84 -11.65 -9.93
N CYS A 123 3.60 -11.94 -9.54
CA CYS A 123 2.83 -11.08 -8.65
C CYS A 123 3.49 -10.98 -7.27
N HIS A 124 3.16 -9.90 -6.56
CA HIS A 124 3.62 -9.70 -5.19
C HIS A 124 3.03 -10.76 -4.24
N GLN A 125 3.76 -11.13 -3.20
CA GLN A 125 3.38 -12.15 -2.22
C GLN A 125 2.01 -11.89 -1.56
N SER A 126 1.62 -10.63 -1.39
CA SER A 126 0.29 -10.27 -0.85
C SER A 126 -0.87 -10.79 -1.72
N VAL A 127 -0.69 -10.88 -3.03
CA VAL A 127 -1.70 -11.47 -3.93
C VAL A 127 -1.84 -12.97 -3.63
N VAL A 128 -0.74 -13.69 -3.47
CA VAL A 128 -0.75 -15.11 -3.11
C VAL A 128 -1.44 -15.33 -1.77
N HIS A 129 -1.12 -14.51 -0.77
CA HIS A 129 -1.77 -14.58 0.54
C HIS A 129 -3.27 -14.29 0.45
N GLY A 130 -3.67 -13.30 -0.36
CA GLY A 130 -5.09 -12.98 -0.59
C GLY A 130 -5.86 -14.12 -1.25
N LEU A 131 -5.25 -14.80 -2.24
CA LEU A 131 -5.82 -15.99 -2.87
C LEU A 131 -6.02 -17.15 -1.88
N VAL A 132 -5.01 -17.39 -1.03
CA VAL A 132 -5.12 -18.43 0.02
C VAL A 132 -6.24 -18.12 1.00
N LEU A 133 -6.35 -16.86 1.43
CA LEU A 133 -7.36 -16.44 2.41
C LEU A 133 -8.78 -16.40 1.85
N SER A 134 -8.96 -16.03 0.58
CA SER A 134 -10.27 -15.99 -0.09
C SER A 134 -10.72 -17.35 -0.61
N GLY A 135 -9.81 -18.34 -0.72
CA GLY A 135 -10.11 -19.62 -1.36
C GLY A 135 -10.21 -19.54 -2.89
N ALA A 136 -9.89 -18.41 -3.49
CA ALA A 136 -9.94 -18.22 -4.93
C ALA A 136 -8.83 -19.00 -5.64
N THR A 137 -9.11 -19.47 -6.85
CA THR A 137 -8.19 -20.25 -7.67
C THR A 137 -7.40 -19.34 -8.62
N PRO A 138 -6.07 -19.31 -8.56
CA PRO A 138 -5.29 -18.53 -9.50
C PRO A 138 -5.28 -19.13 -10.90
N VAL A 139 -5.44 -18.29 -11.90
CA VAL A 139 -5.13 -18.58 -13.30
C VAL A 139 -3.89 -17.79 -13.67
N TYR A 140 -2.76 -18.47 -13.79
CA TYR A 140 -1.49 -17.79 -14.00
C TYR A 140 -1.31 -17.31 -15.41
N LEU A 141 -1.02 -16.02 -15.54
CA LEU A 141 -0.58 -15.40 -16.79
C LEU A 141 0.92 -15.62 -16.97
N PRO A 142 1.40 -15.91 -18.19
CA PRO A 142 2.80 -16.12 -18.44
C PRO A 142 3.62 -14.85 -18.22
N VAL A 143 4.87 -15.03 -17.81
CA VAL A 143 5.84 -13.94 -17.68
C VAL A 143 6.84 -14.06 -18.82
N HIS A 144 6.90 -13.04 -19.68
CA HIS A 144 7.86 -12.95 -20.76
C HIS A 144 9.09 -12.17 -20.27
N PHE A 145 10.27 -12.75 -20.45
CA PHE A 145 11.51 -12.08 -20.07
C PHE A 145 12.10 -11.30 -21.26
N HIS A 146 12.66 -10.14 -20.96
CA HIS A 146 13.36 -9.35 -21.97
C HIS A 146 14.62 -10.09 -22.43
N PRO A 147 14.79 -10.37 -23.75
CA PRO A 147 15.99 -11.00 -24.25
C PRO A 147 17.24 -10.15 -23.91
N GLY A 148 18.22 -10.74 -23.28
CA GLY A 148 19.48 -10.11 -22.92
C GLY A 148 19.51 -9.35 -21.59
N LEU A 149 18.37 -8.99 -20.98
CA LEU A 149 18.34 -8.35 -19.66
C LEU A 149 17.92 -9.31 -18.53
N GLY A 150 17.26 -10.42 -18.87
CA GLY A 150 16.74 -11.35 -17.86
C GLY A 150 15.65 -10.75 -16.94
N LEU A 151 15.11 -9.58 -17.29
CA LEU A 151 14.06 -8.90 -16.52
C LEU A 151 12.68 -9.33 -17.02
N PRO A 152 11.69 -9.46 -16.10
CA PRO A 152 10.32 -9.71 -16.50
C PRO A 152 9.79 -8.52 -17.30
N GLY A 153 9.17 -8.80 -18.42
CA GLY A 153 8.52 -7.81 -19.27
C GLY A 153 7.07 -7.55 -18.84
N LEU A 154 6.40 -6.72 -19.62
CA LEU A 154 5.00 -6.39 -19.41
C LEU A 154 4.08 -7.55 -19.80
N LEU A 155 2.91 -7.60 -19.17
CA LEU A 155 1.83 -8.49 -19.56
C LEU A 155 1.38 -8.18 -21.00
N ARG A 156 1.22 -9.21 -21.82
CA ARG A 156 0.75 -9.07 -23.21
C ARG A 156 -0.77 -9.23 -23.27
N THR A 157 -1.40 -8.44 -24.11
CA THR A 157 -2.85 -8.48 -24.30
C THR A 157 -3.31 -9.85 -24.86
N GLU A 158 -2.47 -10.50 -25.67
CA GLU A 158 -2.73 -11.83 -26.22
C GLU A 158 -2.85 -12.89 -25.12
N ASP A 159 -1.95 -12.84 -24.11
CA ASP A 159 -1.95 -13.79 -22.99
C ASP A 159 -3.24 -13.64 -22.17
N LEU A 160 -3.63 -12.40 -21.91
CA LEU A 160 -4.88 -12.11 -21.21
C LEU A 160 -6.10 -12.64 -21.98
N ARG A 161 -6.17 -12.37 -23.28
CA ARG A 161 -7.26 -12.86 -24.14
C ARG A 161 -7.31 -14.39 -24.20
N ALA A 162 -6.14 -15.04 -24.31
CA ALA A 162 -6.06 -16.49 -24.31
C ALA A 162 -6.60 -17.09 -22.99
N CYS A 163 -6.24 -16.50 -21.84
CA CYS A 163 -6.73 -16.96 -20.54
C CYS A 163 -8.23 -16.70 -20.32
N LEU A 164 -8.78 -15.61 -20.85
CA LEU A 164 -10.21 -15.29 -20.79
C LEU A 164 -11.06 -16.19 -21.72
N GLY A 165 -10.51 -16.59 -22.86
CA GLY A 165 -11.18 -17.46 -23.83
C GLY A 165 -11.01 -18.95 -23.58
N ALA A 166 -10.16 -19.36 -22.65
CA ALA A 166 -9.92 -20.76 -22.37
C ALA A 166 -11.10 -21.39 -21.59
N PRO A 167 -11.59 -22.58 -21.98
CA PRO A 167 -12.61 -23.30 -21.24
C PRO A 167 -12.11 -23.61 -19.82
N VAL A 168 -13.02 -23.61 -18.85
CA VAL A 168 -12.73 -23.95 -17.45
C VAL A 168 -12.29 -25.41 -17.38
N ALA A 169 -11.00 -25.66 -17.11
CA ALA A 169 -10.54 -26.98 -16.76
C ALA A 169 -11.18 -27.38 -15.42
N SER A 170 -11.84 -28.53 -15.38
CA SER A 170 -12.40 -29.09 -14.15
C SER A 170 -11.30 -29.34 -13.13
N HIS A 171 -11.59 -29.10 -11.85
CA HIS A 171 -10.70 -29.41 -10.73
C HIS A 171 -10.25 -30.88 -10.82
N GLY A 172 -9.05 -31.14 -11.27
CA GLY A 172 -8.47 -32.47 -11.40
C GLY A 172 -7.26 -32.57 -12.34
N ASP A 173 -7.15 -31.71 -13.33
CA ASP A 173 -6.19 -31.89 -14.42
C ASP A 173 -5.02 -30.89 -14.47
N GLN A 174 -4.83 -30.05 -13.46
CA GLN A 174 -3.61 -29.26 -13.39
C GLN A 174 -2.54 -30.01 -12.62
N ALA A 175 -1.94 -31.00 -13.27
CA ALA A 175 -0.58 -31.40 -12.89
C ALA A 175 0.31 -30.16 -12.94
N ALA A 176 0.92 -29.79 -11.81
CA ALA A 176 1.86 -28.69 -11.74
C ALA A 176 2.91 -28.91 -12.86
N PRO A 177 3.18 -27.92 -13.71
CA PRO A 177 4.25 -28.06 -14.70
C PRO A 177 5.53 -28.41 -13.93
N SER A 178 6.18 -29.48 -14.34
CA SER A 178 7.42 -29.95 -13.72
C SER A 178 8.44 -28.81 -13.70
N LEU A 179 9.02 -28.53 -12.55
CA LEU A 179 10.03 -27.48 -12.32
C LEU A 179 11.37 -27.76 -13.02
N THR A 180 11.43 -28.64 -14.01
CA THR A 180 12.66 -29.20 -14.55
C THR A 180 13.19 -28.55 -15.83
N GLU A 181 12.64 -27.43 -16.30
CA GLU A 181 13.22 -26.73 -17.47
C GLU A 181 13.45 -25.24 -17.19
N HIS A 182 14.27 -24.93 -16.19
CA HIS A 182 14.98 -23.66 -16.21
C HIS A 182 16.31 -23.86 -16.92
N PRO A 183 16.60 -23.11 -17.99
CA PRO A 183 17.96 -23.08 -18.50
C PRO A 183 18.88 -22.61 -17.38
N ALA A 184 19.93 -23.37 -17.13
CA ALA A 184 20.91 -23.07 -16.10
C ALA A 184 21.39 -21.62 -16.28
N ILE A 185 21.18 -20.81 -15.23
CA ILE A 185 21.75 -19.47 -15.16
C ILE A 185 23.25 -19.65 -15.12
N SER A 186 23.95 -19.27 -16.19
CA SER A 186 25.41 -19.23 -16.20
C SER A 186 25.88 -18.35 -15.04
N PRO A 187 26.88 -18.77 -14.26
CA PRO A 187 27.40 -17.96 -13.17
C PRO A 187 27.89 -16.61 -13.72
N LEU A 188 27.55 -15.53 -13.01
CA LEU A 188 28.05 -14.20 -13.33
C LEU A 188 29.59 -14.21 -13.29
N PRO A 189 30.28 -13.54 -14.25
CA PRO A 189 31.73 -13.41 -14.19
C PRO A 189 32.13 -12.74 -12.86
N SER A 190 33.11 -13.31 -12.20
CA SER A 190 33.71 -12.76 -10.99
C SER A 190 34.19 -11.33 -11.25
N MET A 191 33.63 -10.37 -10.53
CA MET A 191 34.18 -9.01 -10.51
C MET A 191 35.53 -9.06 -9.80
N GLU A 192 36.61 -8.98 -10.57
CA GLU A 192 37.93 -8.69 -10.00
C GLU A 192 37.93 -7.29 -9.43
N SER A 193 38.37 -7.17 -8.18
CA SER A 193 38.53 -5.88 -7.51
C SER A 193 39.58 -5.06 -8.28
N PRO A 194 39.34 -3.78 -8.54
CA PRO A 194 40.36 -2.92 -9.13
C PRO A 194 41.53 -2.70 -8.16
N PRO A 195 42.74 -2.42 -8.71
CA PRO A 195 43.96 -2.26 -7.93
C PRO A 195 43.97 -1.07 -7.00
#